data_bb4146f756f3985d7d0ee40972400193
#
_entry.id   bb4146f756f3985d7d0ee40972400193
#
_cell.length_a   1.000
_cell.length_b   1.000
_cell.length_c   1.000
_cell.angle_alpha   90.00
_cell.angle_beta   90.00
_cell.angle_gamma   90.00
#
_symmetry.space_group_name_H-M   'P 1'
#
loop_
_entity.id
_entity.type
_entity.pdbx_description
1 polymer ?
#
loop_
_entity_poly.entity_id
_entity_poly.type
_entity_poly.pdbx_seq_one_letter_code
_entity_poly.pdbx_strand_id
1 'polypeptide(L)'
;MQEALAGQGHALVTTEDDADAHVLVTCTVVETTERNMIRRMTELASYGKPLIVAGCMAAAQRQRVLDTVPRAKLLPPRKWPQIVELLDAGTACGDRSADIESQSFGWHDAIIPIEQGCIGRCTYCITRVARGRVASYPVDTIAEQVRRSVDRGMREIKLTGQDTAAYGLDAGTNLAALLRAVDALAGEFRVRVGMADPLTVYPIVDELVEAYGSAKIFKFLHLPVQSGDDAILEAMRREYNVAQFEDIVHTFRRAYPRITLSTDVIVGFPGEDEDQFGQTMELIERIRPDIVNVTRFSPRVGTPAARMPNPIVGWRVKERSRRLTRMRFEIAQQIHETFVGEEVEVLLTEPGKGSTVLARTPEYRQVVVPGPLPLGGFARVRIEAAHATDLRGTLLGAPTEFPQSSSAGVKDEPSGLQ
;
A
#
# COMPACT_ATOMS: atom_id res chain seq x y z
N MET A 1 7.73 -10.63 -11.91
CA MET A 1 8.50 -11.90 -11.71
C MET A 1 7.79 -13.10 -12.31
N GLN A 2 6.52 -13.35 -11.99
CA GLN A 2 5.77 -14.52 -12.51
C GLN A 2 5.69 -14.52 -14.03
N GLU A 3 5.28 -13.39 -14.65
CA GLU A 3 5.23 -13.27 -16.11
C GLU A 3 6.62 -13.43 -16.78
N ALA A 4 7.67 -12.86 -16.14
CA ALA A 4 9.04 -13.02 -16.64
C ALA A 4 9.51 -14.49 -16.61
N LEU A 5 9.13 -15.24 -15.58
CA LEU A 5 9.42 -16.66 -15.47
C LEU A 5 8.60 -17.47 -16.49
N ALA A 6 7.29 -17.22 -16.59
CA ALA A 6 6.44 -17.89 -17.56
C ALA A 6 6.89 -17.64 -19.01
N GLY A 7 7.30 -16.41 -19.32
CA GLY A 7 7.82 -16.04 -20.64
C GLY A 7 9.15 -16.72 -21.03
N GLN A 8 9.83 -17.38 -20.08
CA GLN A 8 11.04 -18.17 -20.28
C GLN A 8 10.79 -19.68 -20.14
N GLY A 9 9.53 -20.10 -20.08
CA GLY A 9 9.16 -21.50 -20.03
C GLY A 9 9.11 -22.12 -18.62
N HIS A 10 9.27 -21.31 -17.55
CA HIS A 10 9.09 -21.79 -16.19
C HIS A 10 7.60 -21.93 -15.87
N ALA A 11 7.21 -23.03 -15.22
CA ALA A 11 5.87 -23.24 -14.71
C ALA A 11 5.80 -22.91 -13.21
N LEU A 12 4.72 -22.22 -12.80
CA LEU A 12 4.41 -22.05 -11.38
C LEU A 12 3.65 -23.28 -10.90
N VAL A 13 4.12 -23.90 -9.83
CA VAL A 13 3.48 -25.03 -9.18
C VAL A 13 2.82 -24.63 -7.87
N THR A 14 1.80 -25.42 -7.46
CA THR A 14 0.97 -25.10 -6.30
C THR A 14 1.50 -25.73 -5.00
N THR A 15 2.39 -26.72 -5.10
CA THR A 15 2.97 -27.41 -3.93
C THR A 15 4.48 -27.24 -3.89
N GLU A 16 5.03 -27.18 -2.69
CA GLU A 16 6.48 -27.01 -2.48
C GLU A 16 7.27 -28.25 -2.93
N ASP A 17 6.66 -29.44 -2.85
CA ASP A 17 7.31 -30.68 -3.25
C ASP A 17 7.49 -30.81 -4.76
N ASP A 18 6.59 -30.23 -5.54
CA ASP A 18 6.65 -30.27 -7.01
C ASP A 18 7.59 -29.21 -7.62
N ALA A 19 8.00 -28.23 -6.83
CA ALA A 19 8.87 -27.16 -7.30
C ALA A 19 10.33 -27.63 -7.46
N ASP A 20 11.02 -27.24 -8.52
CA ASP A 20 12.46 -27.43 -8.69
C ASP A 20 13.28 -26.36 -7.94
N ALA A 21 12.67 -25.20 -7.69
CA ALA A 21 13.27 -24.11 -6.91
C ALA A 21 12.18 -23.30 -6.21
N HIS A 22 12.55 -22.69 -5.08
CA HIS A 22 11.64 -21.82 -4.33
C HIS A 22 12.06 -20.35 -4.47
N VAL A 23 11.08 -19.45 -4.64
CA VAL A 23 11.27 -18.01 -4.63
C VAL A 23 10.43 -17.40 -3.51
N LEU A 24 11.08 -16.90 -2.45
CA LEU A 24 10.41 -16.23 -1.34
C LEU A 24 10.56 -14.72 -1.45
N VAL A 25 9.45 -14.03 -1.71
CA VAL A 25 9.42 -12.55 -1.68
C VAL A 25 9.26 -12.08 -0.24
N THR A 26 10.22 -11.27 0.23
CA THR A 26 10.33 -10.89 1.62
C THR A 26 10.07 -9.42 1.90
N CYS A 27 9.49 -9.14 3.07
CA CYS A 27 9.32 -7.81 3.63
C CYS A 27 10.03 -7.71 5.00
N THR A 28 10.54 -6.52 5.35
CA THR A 28 11.25 -6.27 6.62
C THR A 28 10.75 -5.00 7.34
N VAL A 29 9.60 -4.47 6.93
CA VAL A 29 9.07 -3.21 7.51
C VAL A 29 8.53 -3.46 8.93
N VAL A 30 7.82 -4.58 9.15
CA VAL A 30 7.21 -4.94 10.44
C VAL A 30 7.89 -6.18 11.02
N GLU A 31 8.18 -6.16 12.33
CA GLU A 31 8.89 -7.26 13.02
C GLU A 31 8.18 -8.61 12.93
N THR A 32 6.85 -8.60 13.07
CA THR A 32 6.06 -9.84 12.96
C THR A 32 6.17 -10.46 11.57
N THR A 33 6.11 -9.63 10.54
CA THR A 33 6.32 -10.08 9.15
C THR A 33 7.73 -10.63 8.95
N GLU A 34 8.74 -9.95 9.49
CA GLU A 34 10.13 -10.40 9.40
C GLU A 34 10.34 -11.76 10.05
N ARG A 35 9.78 -11.98 11.27
CA ARG A 35 9.83 -13.29 11.95
C ARG A 35 9.14 -14.38 11.13
N ASN A 36 8.00 -14.08 10.53
CA ASN A 36 7.29 -15.02 9.66
C ASN A 36 8.12 -15.35 8.41
N MET A 37 8.79 -14.37 7.80
CA MET A 37 9.68 -14.60 6.66
C MET A 37 10.85 -15.52 7.04
N ILE A 38 11.48 -15.30 8.20
CA ILE A 38 12.56 -16.17 8.70
C ILE A 38 12.07 -17.60 8.88
N ARG A 39 10.91 -17.77 9.52
CA ARG A 39 10.32 -19.12 9.69
C ARG A 39 10.06 -19.77 8.33
N ARG A 40 9.48 -19.04 7.38
CA ARG A 40 9.21 -19.57 6.04
C ARG A 40 10.48 -19.88 5.26
N MET A 41 11.55 -19.08 5.41
CA MET A 41 12.86 -19.40 4.83
C MET A 41 13.41 -20.74 5.35
N THR A 42 13.34 -20.97 6.66
CA THR A 42 13.81 -22.22 7.27
C THR A 42 12.99 -23.42 6.80
N GLU A 43 11.68 -23.26 6.70
CA GLU A 43 10.76 -24.26 6.16
C GLU A 43 11.11 -24.60 4.71
N LEU A 44 11.20 -23.61 3.81
CA LEU A 44 11.53 -23.83 2.41
C LEU A 44 12.93 -24.43 2.22
N ALA A 45 13.89 -24.09 3.05
CA ALA A 45 15.22 -24.68 3.02
C ALA A 45 15.23 -26.17 3.37
N SER A 46 14.26 -26.66 4.18
CA SER A 46 14.16 -28.07 4.55
C SER A 46 13.80 -29.01 3.40
N TYR A 47 13.24 -28.47 2.31
CA TYR A 47 13.00 -29.25 1.07
C TYR A 47 14.29 -29.56 0.28
N GLY A 48 15.43 -29.00 0.68
CA GLY A 48 16.73 -29.27 0.03
C GLY A 48 16.87 -28.68 -1.39
N LYS A 49 15.91 -27.90 -1.85
CA LYS A 49 15.85 -27.29 -3.19
C LYS A 49 16.51 -25.90 -3.19
N PRO A 50 16.96 -25.37 -4.35
CA PRO A 50 17.44 -24.01 -4.45
C PRO A 50 16.43 -23.01 -3.91
N LEU A 51 16.87 -22.09 -3.03
CA LEU A 51 16.02 -21.04 -2.48
C LEU A 51 16.56 -19.66 -2.91
N ILE A 52 15.70 -18.89 -3.59
CA ILE A 52 15.95 -17.48 -3.90
C ILE A 52 15.14 -16.64 -2.90
N VAL A 53 15.84 -15.83 -2.10
CA VAL A 53 15.22 -14.85 -1.21
C VAL A 53 15.20 -13.50 -1.91
N ALA A 54 14.01 -13.09 -2.33
CA ALA A 54 13.77 -11.85 -3.04
C ALA A 54 13.24 -10.75 -2.11
N GLY A 55 13.38 -9.48 -2.51
CA GLY A 55 12.74 -8.36 -1.81
C GLY A 55 13.61 -7.70 -0.75
N CYS A 56 12.94 -7.04 0.23
CA CYS A 56 13.60 -6.10 1.13
C CYS A 56 14.63 -6.76 2.07
N MET A 57 14.41 -7.99 2.55
CA MET A 57 15.39 -8.65 3.41
C MET A 57 16.68 -9.00 2.65
N ALA A 58 16.57 -9.38 1.38
CA ALA A 58 17.74 -9.66 0.54
C ALA A 58 18.67 -8.45 0.37
N ALA A 59 18.13 -7.23 0.47
CA ALA A 59 18.90 -5.99 0.38
C ALA A 59 19.36 -5.48 1.76
N ALA A 60 18.43 -5.34 2.71
CA ALA A 60 18.66 -4.64 3.96
C ALA A 60 19.20 -5.55 5.10
N GLN A 61 18.97 -6.85 5.00
CA GLN A 61 19.33 -7.84 6.05
C GLN A 61 20.05 -9.06 5.47
N ARG A 62 20.91 -8.82 4.49
CA ARG A 62 21.66 -9.85 3.76
C ARG A 62 22.29 -10.89 4.70
N GLN A 63 23.01 -10.45 5.72
CA GLN A 63 23.71 -11.34 6.65
C GLN A 63 22.72 -12.23 7.39
N ARG A 64 21.62 -11.68 7.88
CA ARG A 64 20.58 -12.43 8.59
C ARG A 64 19.93 -13.53 7.73
N VAL A 65 19.73 -13.23 6.43
CA VAL A 65 19.22 -14.24 5.47
C VAL A 65 20.25 -15.37 5.32
N LEU A 66 21.54 -15.05 5.13
CA LEU A 66 22.60 -16.04 4.95
C LEU A 66 22.91 -16.82 6.24
N ASP A 67 22.74 -16.21 7.42
CA ASP A 67 22.85 -16.92 8.68
C ASP A 67 21.70 -17.93 8.88
N THR A 68 20.50 -17.61 8.34
CA THR A 68 19.34 -18.51 8.37
C THR A 68 19.44 -19.62 7.32
N VAL A 69 19.78 -19.25 6.09
CA VAL A 69 19.94 -20.19 4.96
C VAL A 69 21.22 -19.85 4.18
N PRO A 70 22.36 -20.48 4.52
CA PRO A 70 23.67 -20.14 3.95
C PRO A 70 23.78 -20.27 2.42
N ARG A 71 22.98 -21.13 1.81
CA ARG A 71 22.95 -21.38 0.36
C ARG A 71 21.91 -20.56 -0.39
N ALA A 72 21.15 -19.68 0.28
CA ALA A 72 20.15 -18.86 -0.38
C ALA A 72 20.77 -17.89 -1.39
N LYS A 73 20.19 -17.83 -2.58
CA LYS A 73 20.51 -16.78 -3.55
C LYS A 73 19.72 -15.53 -3.22
N LEU A 74 20.37 -14.35 -3.25
CA LEU A 74 19.75 -13.09 -2.83
C LEU A 74 19.33 -12.26 -4.05
N LEU A 75 18.07 -11.85 -4.09
CA LEU A 75 17.52 -11.00 -5.16
C LEU A 75 16.95 -9.69 -4.56
N PRO A 76 17.78 -8.62 -4.46
CA PRO A 76 17.32 -7.31 -4.01
C PRO A 76 16.23 -6.72 -4.89
N PRO A 77 15.37 -5.79 -4.36
CA PRO A 77 14.21 -5.29 -5.09
C PRO A 77 14.51 -4.72 -6.48
N ARG A 78 15.65 -4.04 -6.67
CA ARG A 78 16.04 -3.47 -7.97
C ARG A 78 16.63 -4.48 -8.97
N LYS A 79 16.87 -5.69 -8.53
CA LYS A 79 17.47 -6.75 -9.34
C LYS A 79 16.48 -7.84 -9.74
N TRP A 80 15.19 -7.60 -9.56
CA TRP A 80 14.15 -8.59 -9.89
C TRP A 80 14.20 -9.10 -11.36
N PRO A 81 14.66 -8.33 -12.37
CA PRO A 81 14.82 -8.88 -13.73
C PRO A 81 15.85 -10.02 -13.82
N GLN A 82 16.77 -10.11 -12.87
CA GLN A 82 17.78 -11.18 -12.80
C GLN A 82 17.23 -12.50 -12.24
N ILE A 83 15.91 -12.61 -11.99
CA ILE A 83 15.31 -13.82 -11.42
C ILE A 83 15.54 -15.06 -12.32
N VAL A 84 15.43 -14.89 -13.62
CA VAL A 84 15.65 -15.95 -14.60
C VAL A 84 17.10 -16.44 -14.58
N GLU A 85 18.06 -15.50 -14.59
CA GLU A 85 19.49 -15.83 -14.50
C GLU A 85 19.86 -16.59 -13.22
N LEU A 86 19.18 -16.25 -12.11
CA LEU A 86 19.40 -16.91 -10.84
C LEU A 86 18.83 -18.34 -10.80
N LEU A 87 17.80 -18.62 -11.59
CA LEU A 87 17.21 -19.95 -11.73
C LEU A 87 18.00 -20.79 -12.76
N ASP A 88 18.30 -20.21 -13.91
CA ASP A 88 18.93 -20.89 -15.04
C ASP A 88 20.46 -20.71 -15.04
N ALA A 89 21.16 -20.92 -13.95
CA ALA A 89 22.61 -20.71 -13.84
C ALA A 89 23.41 -21.28 -15.06
N GLY A 90 23.40 -20.55 -16.18
CA GLY A 90 24.08 -20.96 -17.43
C GLY A 90 23.68 -20.18 -18.69
N THR A 91 22.60 -19.45 -18.72
CA THR A 91 22.20 -18.66 -19.91
C THR A 91 22.29 -17.15 -19.64
N ALA A 92 23.17 -16.48 -20.40
CA ALA A 92 23.28 -15.02 -20.33
C ALA A 92 22.05 -14.34 -20.93
N CYS A 93 21.34 -13.57 -20.13
CA CYS A 93 20.21 -12.75 -20.57
C CYS A 93 20.70 -11.31 -20.80
N GLY A 94 20.37 -10.75 -21.97
CA GLY A 94 20.71 -9.37 -22.32
C GLY A 94 20.01 -8.33 -21.44
N ASP A 95 20.57 -7.13 -21.45
CA ASP A 95 20.09 -5.95 -20.73
C ASP A 95 18.62 -5.66 -21.08
N ARG A 96 17.70 -5.97 -20.17
CA ARG A 96 16.27 -5.65 -20.33
C ARG A 96 15.94 -4.48 -19.44
N SER A 97 15.42 -3.42 -20.04
CA SER A 97 14.72 -2.37 -19.33
C SER A 97 13.65 -3.00 -18.43
N ALA A 98 13.61 -2.59 -17.17
CA ALA A 98 12.59 -3.06 -16.23
C ALA A 98 11.22 -2.55 -16.68
N ASP A 99 10.48 -3.38 -17.42
CA ASP A 99 9.08 -3.08 -17.73
C ASP A 99 8.29 -3.05 -16.43
N ILE A 100 7.41 -2.04 -16.32
CA ILE A 100 6.48 -1.97 -15.20
C ILE A 100 5.43 -3.05 -15.43
N GLU A 101 5.38 -4.02 -14.52
CA GLU A 101 4.31 -5.03 -14.51
C GLU A 101 3.22 -4.58 -13.54
N SER A 102 1.98 -4.49 -14.01
CA SER A 102 0.82 -4.38 -13.14
C SER A 102 0.57 -5.72 -12.47
N GLN A 103 0.29 -5.69 -11.17
CA GLN A 103 -0.13 -6.89 -10.42
C GLN A 103 -1.64 -6.83 -10.24
N SER A 104 -2.31 -7.97 -10.37
CA SER A 104 -3.70 -8.15 -10.01
C SER A 104 -3.83 -9.33 -9.07
N PHE A 105 -4.73 -9.22 -8.11
CA PHE A 105 -5.10 -10.34 -7.24
C PHE A 105 -6.30 -11.13 -7.76
N GLY A 106 -6.67 -10.92 -9.03
CA GLY A 106 -7.78 -11.63 -9.67
C GLY A 106 -9.16 -10.98 -9.50
N TRP A 107 -9.24 -9.76 -8.94
CA TRP A 107 -10.52 -9.10 -8.58
C TRP A 107 -10.71 -7.75 -9.25
N HIS A 108 -10.51 -7.65 -10.56
CA HIS A 108 -10.70 -6.41 -11.31
C HIS A 108 -9.88 -5.20 -10.79
N ASP A 109 -8.78 -5.46 -10.07
CA ASP A 109 -7.84 -4.45 -9.61
C ASP A 109 -6.47 -4.58 -10.29
N ALA A 110 -5.79 -3.47 -10.47
CA ALA A 110 -4.42 -3.42 -10.94
C ALA A 110 -3.56 -2.58 -9.99
N ILE A 111 -2.47 -3.15 -9.49
CA ILE A 111 -1.47 -2.46 -8.68
C ILE A 111 -0.33 -2.06 -9.58
N ILE A 112 -0.15 -0.77 -9.80
CA ILE A 112 0.85 -0.20 -10.69
C ILE A 112 1.86 0.59 -9.86
N PRO A 113 3.12 0.13 -9.73
CA PRO A 113 4.16 0.93 -9.12
C PRO A 113 4.51 2.11 -10.03
N ILE A 114 4.50 3.32 -9.47
CA ILE A 114 4.85 4.54 -10.20
C ILE A 114 6.31 4.96 -9.98
N GLU A 115 6.88 4.51 -8.86
CA GLU A 115 8.26 4.75 -8.49
C GLU A 115 8.80 3.63 -7.59
N GLN A 116 10.10 3.59 -7.41
CA GLN A 116 10.78 2.73 -6.46
C GLN A 116 11.82 3.53 -5.66
N GLY A 117 11.84 3.32 -4.34
CA GLY A 117 12.74 4.01 -3.44
C GLY A 117 12.07 5.20 -2.76
N CYS A 118 12.84 6.04 -2.05
CA CYS A 118 12.33 7.16 -1.29
C CYS A 118 13.39 8.26 -1.14
N ILE A 119 12.99 9.52 -1.09
CA ILE A 119 13.88 10.64 -0.77
C ILE A 119 14.13 10.76 0.75
N GLY A 120 13.17 10.32 1.57
CA GLY A 120 13.17 10.47 3.02
C GLY A 120 14.39 9.82 3.70
N ARG A 121 14.78 10.37 4.85
CA ARG A 121 15.90 9.91 5.70
C ARG A 121 15.41 9.54 7.10
N CYS A 122 14.16 9.11 7.22
CA CYS A 122 13.53 8.80 8.50
C CYS A 122 14.39 7.84 9.32
N THR A 123 14.62 8.18 10.59
CA THR A 123 15.55 7.45 11.46
C THR A 123 15.12 6.02 11.76
N TYR A 124 13.85 5.71 11.65
CA TYR A 124 13.26 4.40 11.92
C TYR A 124 13.09 3.54 10.66
N CYS A 125 13.21 4.13 9.45
CA CYS A 125 12.78 3.45 8.23
C CYS A 125 13.91 2.67 7.57
N ILE A 126 13.65 1.39 7.31
CA ILE A 126 14.56 0.50 6.60
C ILE A 126 14.37 0.54 5.07
N THR A 127 13.30 1.17 4.59
CA THR A 127 12.90 1.14 3.18
C THR A 127 13.97 1.71 2.26
N ARG A 128 14.59 2.84 2.65
CA ARG A 128 15.66 3.42 1.84
C ARG A 128 16.90 2.54 1.75
N VAL A 129 17.21 1.79 2.81
CA VAL A 129 18.31 0.83 2.79
C VAL A 129 18.00 -0.31 1.82
N ALA A 130 16.74 -0.76 1.79
CA ALA A 130 16.30 -1.85 0.95
C ALA A 130 16.09 -1.46 -0.52
N ARG A 131 15.53 -0.26 -0.79
CA ARG A 131 15.05 0.15 -2.12
C ARG A 131 15.84 1.31 -2.74
N GLY A 132 16.69 1.99 -1.97
CA GLY A 132 17.53 3.11 -2.43
C GLY A 132 16.79 4.44 -2.57
N ARG A 133 17.33 5.35 -3.38
CA ARG A 133 16.72 6.65 -3.71
C ARG A 133 15.53 6.45 -4.64
N VAL A 134 14.64 7.45 -4.69
CA VAL A 134 13.53 7.47 -5.65
C VAL A 134 14.05 7.29 -7.08
N ALA A 135 13.34 6.47 -7.83
CA ALA A 135 13.50 6.30 -9.26
C ALA A 135 12.10 6.15 -9.85
N SER A 136 11.66 7.17 -10.55
CA SER A 136 10.33 7.28 -11.13
C SER A 136 10.27 6.58 -12.48
N TYR A 137 9.15 5.94 -12.76
CA TYR A 137 8.90 5.41 -14.09
C TYR A 137 8.35 6.52 -15.00
N PRO A 138 8.62 6.50 -16.32
CA PRO A 138 8.09 7.49 -17.26
C PRO A 138 6.56 7.55 -17.23
N VAL A 139 6.00 8.78 -17.35
CA VAL A 139 4.54 9.00 -17.38
C VAL A 139 3.86 8.12 -18.43
N ASP A 140 4.42 8.08 -19.65
CA ASP A 140 3.85 7.32 -20.77
C ASP A 140 3.84 5.81 -20.48
N THR A 141 4.87 5.31 -19.80
CA THR A 141 4.94 3.88 -19.40
C THR A 141 3.84 3.55 -18.38
N ILE A 142 3.62 4.42 -17.39
CA ILE A 142 2.55 4.22 -16.40
C ILE A 142 1.17 4.34 -17.07
N ALA A 143 0.96 5.36 -17.90
CA ALA A 143 -0.29 5.55 -18.61
C ALA A 143 -0.63 4.34 -19.50
N GLU A 144 0.36 3.80 -20.20
CA GLU A 144 0.19 2.60 -21.03
C GLU A 144 -0.16 1.36 -20.16
N GLN A 145 0.43 1.19 -18.99
CA GLN A 145 0.08 0.10 -18.07
C GLN A 145 -1.34 0.26 -17.52
N VAL A 146 -1.76 1.50 -17.20
CA VAL A 146 -3.15 1.78 -16.80
C VAL A 146 -4.10 1.41 -17.95
N ARG A 147 -3.82 1.90 -19.20
CA ARG A 147 -4.63 1.59 -20.37
C ARG A 147 -4.78 0.09 -20.59
N ARG A 148 -3.66 -0.65 -20.59
CA ARG A 148 -3.67 -2.13 -20.73
C ARG A 148 -4.48 -2.83 -19.64
N SER A 149 -4.39 -2.32 -18.40
CA SER A 149 -5.15 -2.88 -17.28
C SER A 149 -6.65 -2.64 -17.47
N VAL A 150 -7.04 -1.44 -17.88
CA VAL A 150 -8.44 -1.09 -18.15
C VAL A 150 -8.99 -1.91 -19.33
N ASP A 151 -8.22 -2.09 -20.41
CA ASP A 151 -8.57 -2.90 -21.57
C ASP A 151 -8.78 -4.38 -21.18
N ARG A 152 -8.06 -4.87 -20.17
CA ARG A 152 -8.21 -6.22 -19.58
C ARG A 152 -9.40 -6.33 -18.61
N GLY A 153 -10.18 -5.28 -18.42
CA GLY A 153 -11.34 -5.28 -17.53
C GLY A 153 -11.06 -4.85 -16.09
N MET A 154 -9.84 -4.38 -15.76
CA MET A 154 -9.56 -3.82 -14.44
C MET A 154 -10.28 -2.49 -14.26
N ARG A 155 -10.92 -2.31 -13.10
CA ARG A 155 -11.71 -1.11 -12.80
C ARG A 155 -11.17 -0.32 -11.60
N GLU A 156 -10.42 -0.94 -10.72
CA GLU A 156 -9.69 -0.29 -9.65
C GLU A 156 -8.20 -0.26 -9.99
N ILE A 157 -7.64 0.94 -10.16
CA ILE A 157 -6.21 1.15 -10.42
C ILE A 157 -5.56 1.70 -9.16
N LYS A 158 -4.61 0.97 -8.60
CA LYS A 158 -3.87 1.38 -7.40
C LYS A 158 -2.48 1.83 -7.80
N LEU A 159 -2.26 3.16 -7.88
CA LEU A 159 -0.92 3.73 -8.07
C LEU A 159 -0.14 3.64 -6.76
N THR A 160 1.00 2.97 -6.77
CA THR A 160 1.75 2.66 -5.55
C THR A 160 3.20 3.09 -5.62
N GLY A 161 3.75 3.40 -4.45
CA GLY A 161 5.13 3.80 -4.26
C GLY A 161 5.50 3.73 -2.79
N GLN A 162 6.72 4.08 -2.46
CA GLN A 162 7.16 4.26 -1.08
C GLN A 162 6.80 5.65 -0.55
N ASP A 163 6.63 6.59 -1.46
CA ASP A 163 6.14 7.95 -1.25
C ASP A 163 5.64 8.45 -2.61
N THR A 164 4.36 8.25 -2.89
CA THR A 164 3.80 8.56 -4.22
C THR A 164 3.94 10.03 -4.62
N ALA A 165 4.02 10.96 -3.66
CA ALA A 165 4.24 12.38 -3.95
C ALA A 165 5.70 12.72 -4.27
N ALA A 166 6.65 11.80 -3.98
CA ALA A 166 8.03 11.93 -4.45
C ALA A 166 8.19 11.59 -5.93
N TYR A 167 7.13 11.05 -6.57
CA TYR A 167 7.14 10.75 -8.00
C TYR A 167 7.51 11.97 -8.83
N GLY A 168 8.43 11.75 -9.77
CA GLY A 168 8.84 12.76 -10.74
C GLY A 168 9.91 13.74 -10.25
N LEU A 169 10.25 13.78 -8.94
CA LEU A 169 11.31 14.66 -8.42
C LEU A 169 12.68 14.40 -9.07
N ASP A 170 12.92 13.19 -9.52
CA ASP A 170 14.13 12.77 -10.25
C ASP A 170 14.01 12.92 -11.77
N ALA A 171 12.81 13.23 -12.29
CA ALA A 171 12.49 13.26 -13.70
C ALA A 171 11.92 14.62 -14.18
N GLY A 172 11.88 15.65 -13.31
CA GLY A 172 11.37 17.00 -13.65
C GLY A 172 9.86 17.05 -13.89
N THR A 173 9.09 16.16 -13.23
CA THR A 173 7.63 16.12 -13.23
C THR A 173 7.10 15.92 -11.82
N ASN A 174 5.80 15.72 -11.62
CA ASN A 174 5.23 15.45 -10.31
C ASN A 174 3.99 14.53 -10.38
N LEU A 175 3.48 14.11 -9.23
CA LEU A 175 2.32 13.26 -9.11
C LEU A 175 1.06 13.88 -9.76
N ALA A 176 0.85 15.19 -9.63
CA ALA A 176 -0.32 15.85 -10.21
C ALA A 176 -0.32 15.76 -11.76
N ALA A 177 0.84 15.92 -12.39
CA ALA A 177 0.99 15.73 -13.83
C ALA A 177 0.68 14.28 -14.25
N LEU A 178 1.15 13.29 -13.49
CA LEU A 178 0.82 11.89 -13.72
C LEU A 178 -0.68 11.63 -13.60
N LEU A 179 -1.34 12.16 -12.56
CA LEU A 179 -2.77 11.98 -12.37
C LEU A 179 -3.59 12.58 -13.51
N ARG A 180 -3.19 13.75 -14.02
CA ARG A 180 -3.83 14.36 -15.21
C ARG A 180 -3.65 13.48 -16.46
N ALA A 181 -2.47 12.89 -16.66
CA ALA A 181 -2.23 11.99 -17.78
C ALA A 181 -3.07 10.70 -17.68
N VAL A 182 -3.22 10.14 -16.48
CA VAL A 182 -4.06 8.97 -16.23
C VAL A 182 -5.55 9.30 -16.38
N ASP A 183 -5.99 10.47 -15.94
CA ASP A 183 -7.38 10.94 -16.09
C ASP A 183 -7.80 11.08 -17.55
N ALA A 184 -6.88 11.50 -18.42
CA ALA A 184 -7.13 11.66 -19.86
C ALA A 184 -7.35 10.33 -20.60
N LEU A 185 -7.03 9.17 -20.00
CA LEU A 185 -7.24 7.87 -20.61
C LEU A 185 -8.74 7.57 -20.74
N ALA A 186 -9.13 6.94 -21.85
CA ALA A 186 -10.50 6.48 -22.05
C ALA A 186 -10.86 5.31 -21.13
N GLY A 187 -12.14 5.11 -20.87
CA GLY A 187 -12.68 3.99 -20.11
C GLY A 187 -13.20 4.38 -18.71
N GLU A 188 -14.01 3.49 -18.16
CA GLU A 188 -14.60 3.60 -16.83
C GLU A 188 -13.72 2.85 -15.84
N PHE A 189 -13.04 3.58 -14.96
CA PHE A 189 -12.19 3.04 -13.89
C PHE A 189 -12.04 4.05 -12.76
N ARG A 190 -11.53 3.62 -11.62
CA ARG A 190 -11.22 4.47 -10.48
C ARG A 190 -9.76 4.27 -10.06
N VAL A 191 -9.13 5.37 -9.68
CA VAL A 191 -7.72 5.41 -9.29
C VAL A 191 -7.59 5.70 -7.80
N ARG A 192 -6.89 4.82 -7.08
CA ARG A 192 -6.45 5.05 -5.72
C ARG A 192 -4.98 5.45 -5.72
N VAL A 193 -4.69 6.62 -5.19
CA VAL A 193 -3.32 7.09 -4.95
C VAL A 193 -2.79 6.45 -3.66
N GLY A 194 -1.58 5.93 -3.70
CA GLY A 194 -0.90 5.34 -2.55
C GLY A 194 -0.51 6.35 -1.49
N MET A 195 0.23 5.89 -0.48
CA MET A 195 0.75 6.72 0.60
C MET A 195 1.66 7.82 0.05
N ALA A 196 1.50 9.05 0.56
CA ALA A 196 2.30 10.23 0.23
C ALA A 196 2.83 10.89 1.50
N ASP A 197 4.09 11.32 1.48
CA ASP A 197 4.73 11.98 2.61
C ASP A 197 4.32 13.46 2.68
N PRO A 198 3.99 14.03 3.85
CA PRO A 198 3.71 15.46 3.99
C PRO A 198 4.80 16.38 3.40
N LEU A 199 6.07 16.00 3.54
CA LEU A 199 7.19 16.75 2.96
C LEU A 199 7.06 16.93 1.45
N THR A 200 6.67 15.88 0.74
CA THR A 200 6.59 15.86 -0.72
C THR A 200 5.24 16.33 -1.25
N VAL A 201 4.18 16.23 -0.44
CA VAL A 201 2.85 16.74 -0.76
C VAL A 201 2.80 18.27 -0.62
N TYR A 202 3.38 18.83 0.46
CA TYR A 202 3.25 20.24 0.81
C TYR A 202 3.59 21.20 -0.34
N PRO A 203 4.71 21.02 -1.09
CA PRO A 203 5.05 21.90 -2.20
C PRO A 203 4.10 21.85 -3.42
N ILE A 204 3.33 20.79 -3.56
CA ILE A 204 2.46 20.54 -4.72
C ILE A 204 0.98 20.39 -4.33
N VAL A 205 0.60 20.80 -3.12
CA VAL A 205 -0.73 20.53 -2.55
C VAL A 205 -1.85 21.10 -3.41
N ASP A 206 -1.71 22.30 -3.93
CA ASP A 206 -2.74 22.94 -4.75
C ASP A 206 -2.91 22.20 -6.09
N GLU A 207 -1.81 21.81 -6.74
CA GLU A 207 -1.85 21.03 -7.98
C GLU A 207 -2.46 19.64 -7.76
N LEU A 208 -2.18 19.02 -6.61
CA LEU A 208 -2.78 17.73 -6.24
C LEU A 208 -4.27 17.86 -5.97
N VAL A 209 -4.69 18.89 -5.26
CA VAL A 209 -6.12 19.16 -5.01
C VAL A 209 -6.84 19.35 -6.36
N GLU A 210 -6.27 20.10 -7.31
CA GLU A 210 -6.85 20.24 -8.65
C GLU A 210 -6.97 18.87 -9.35
N ALA A 211 -5.91 18.07 -9.37
CA ALA A 211 -5.90 16.76 -10.02
C ALA A 211 -6.92 15.78 -9.38
N TYR A 212 -7.14 15.88 -8.06
CA TYR A 212 -8.17 15.11 -7.36
C TYR A 212 -9.61 15.52 -7.74
N GLY A 213 -9.81 16.60 -8.50
CA GLY A 213 -11.12 17.00 -9.03
C GLY A 213 -11.75 15.98 -9.97
N SER A 214 -10.94 15.15 -10.64
CA SER A 214 -11.42 14.10 -11.54
C SER A 214 -12.35 13.11 -10.83
N ALA A 215 -13.44 12.72 -11.51
CA ALA A 215 -14.34 11.66 -11.06
C ALA A 215 -13.65 10.26 -11.02
N LYS A 216 -12.57 10.08 -11.80
CA LYS A 216 -11.80 8.84 -11.80
C LYS A 216 -10.91 8.69 -10.58
N ILE A 217 -10.57 9.78 -9.87
CA ILE A 217 -9.69 9.72 -8.70
C ILE A 217 -10.54 9.58 -7.43
N PHE A 218 -10.33 8.49 -6.70
CA PHE A 218 -10.94 8.34 -5.38
C PHE A 218 -10.56 9.49 -4.46
N LYS A 219 -11.52 10.04 -3.73
CA LYS A 219 -11.28 11.07 -2.72
C LYS A 219 -10.71 10.43 -1.45
N PHE A 220 -9.49 9.93 -1.58
CA PHE A 220 -8.75 9.21 -0.55
C PHE A 220 -7.32 9.76 -0.45
N LEU A 221 -6.98 10.30 0.70
CA LEU A 221 -5.64 10.82 0.99
C LEU A 221 -4.98 9.96 2.07
N HIS A 222 -3.89 9.28 1.73
CA HIS A 222 -3.06 8.56 2.71
C HIS A 222 -1.81 9.40 3.01
N LEU A 223 -1.85 10.09 4.14
CA LEU A 223 -0.84 11.06 4.57
C LEU A 223 -0.34 10.71 5.99
N PRO A 224 0.76 9.97 6.13
CA PRO A 224 1.31 9.56 7.42
C PRO A 224 1.89 10.72 8.22
N VAL A 225 1.29 11.06 9.38
CA VAL A 225 1.82 12.09 10.27
C VAL A 225 2.95 11.60 11.18
N GLN A 226 2.92 10.34 11.58
CA GLN A 226 3.82 9.62 12.47
C GLN A 226 3.78 10.05 13.94
N SER A 227 3.78 11.35 14.26
CA SER A 227 3.64 11.92 15.60
C SER A 227 2.93 13.29 15.54
N GLY A 228 2.25 13.66 16.61
CA GLY A 228 1.64 14.99 16.79
C GLY A 228 2.55 15.97 17.53
N ASP A 229 3.81 15.62 17.75
CA ASP A 229 4.80 16.46 18.43
C ASP A 229 6.00 16.75 17.51
N ASP A 230 6.33 18.02 17.32
CA ASP A 230 7.37 18.44 16.39
C ASP A 230 8.78 17.98 16.81
N ALA A 231 9.07 17.87 18.11
CA ALA A 231 10.36 17.38 18.58
C ALA A 231 10.54 15.89 18.28
N ILE A 232 9.46 15.09 18.36
CA ILE A 232 9.48 13.71 17.94
C ILE A 232 9.59 13.60 16.42
N LEU A 233 8.89 14.44 15.65
CA LEU A 233 9.06 14.51 14.20
C LEU A 233 10.51 14.82 13.80
N GLU A 234 11.14 15.78 14.46
CA GLU A 234 12.57 16.10 14.26
C GLU A 234 13.47 14.91 14.60
N ALA A 235 13.25 14.24 15.74
CA ALA A 235 13.99 13.04 16.12
C ALA A 235 13.79 11.88 15.13
N MET A 236 12.61 11.78 14.52
CA MET A 236 12.30 10.88 13.42
C MET A 236 12.95 11.32 12.10
N ARG A 237 13.51 12.52 12.01
CA ARG A 237 13.95 13.18 10.77
C ARG A 237 12.83 13.30 9.73
N ARG A 238 11.68 13.72 10.21
CA ARG A 238 10.60 14.17 9.35
C ARG A 238 10.82 15.64 9.07
N GLU A 239 11.05 15.99 7.81
CA GLU A 239 11.41 17.34 7.39
C GLU A 239 10.14 18.20 7.14
N TYR A 240 9.13 18.02 7.99
CA TYR A 240 7.88 18.80 8.09
C TYR A 240 7.45 18.86 9.55
N ASN A 241 6.56 19.78 9.89
CA ASN A 241 5.98 19.94 11.21
C ASN A 241 4.47 19.65 11.21
N VAL A 242 3.85 19.60 12.40
CA VAL A 242 2.43 19.33 12.59
C VAL A 242 1.56 20.34 11.84
N ALA A 243 1.93 21.64 11.87
CA ALA A 243 1.16 22.69 11.21
C ALA A 243 1.10 22.49 9.68
N GLN A 244 2.19 22.08 9.05
CA GLN A 244 2.22 21.78 7.61
C GLN A 244 1.34 20.54 7.27
N PHE A 245 1.34 19.52 8.13
CA PHE A 245 0.44 18.40 7.98
C PHE A 245 -1.04 18.83 8.07
N GLU A 246 -1.38 19.65 9.06
CA GLU A 246 -2.74 20.18 9.23
C GLU A 246 -3.17 21.04 8.03
N ASP A 247 -2.28 21.88 7.50
CA ASP A 247 -2.54 22.74 6.35
C ASP A 247 -2.86 21.92 5.08
N ILE A 248 -2.09 20.84 4.82
CA ILE A 248 -2.41 19.90 3.74
C ILE A 248 -3.83 19.33 3.92
N VAL A 249 -4.14 18.82 5.11
CA VAL A 249 -5.45 18.21 5.40
C VAL A 249 -6.57 19.23 5.22
N HIS A 250 -6.41 20.45 5.72
CA HIS A 250 -7.39 21.51 5.60
C HIS A 250 -7.59 21.94 4.13
N THR A 251 -6.52 21.99 3.34
CA THR A 251 -6.59 22.34 1.92
C THR A 251 -7.38 21.29 1.13
N PHE A 252 -7.11 20.01 1.35
CA PHE A 252 -7.89 18.94 0.75
C PHE A 252 -9.35 18.92 1.22
N ARG A 253 -9.62 19.10 2.52
CA ARG A 253 -11.00 19.11 3.05
C ARG A 253 -11.81 20.31 2.62
N ARG A 254 -11.18 21.45 2.37
CA ARG A 254 -11.86 22.63 1.81
C ARG A 254 -12.41 22.33 0.42
N ALA A 255 -11.65 21.62 -0.42
CA ALA A 255 -12.08 21.22 -1.75
C ALA A 255 -13.01 20.00 -1.75
N TYR A 256 -12.71 19.03 -0.89
CA TYR A 256 -13.42 17.75 -0.78
C TYR A 256 -13.81 17.47 0.67
N PRO A 257 -14.93 18.03 1.18
CA PRO A 257 -15.28 17.94 2.60
C PRO A 257 -15.44 16.51 3.14
N ARG A 258 -15.73 15.54 2.26
CA ARG A 258 -15.93 14.13 2.60
C ARG A 258 -14.72 13.24 2.26
N ILE A 259 -13.57 13.83 1.92
CA ILE A 259 -12.37 13.06 1.60
C ILE A 259 -12.01 12.11 2.75
N THR A 260 -11.75 10.86 2.44
CA THR A 260 -11.23 9.91 3.44
C THR A 260 -9.77 10.21 3.70
N LEU A 261 -9.45 10.54 4.93
CA LEU A 261 -8.08 10.72 5.40
C LEU A 261 -7.60 9.45 6.10
N SER A 262 -6.54 8.86 5.55
CA SER A 262 -5.77 7.79 6.21
C SER A 262 -4.44 8.35 6.69
N THR A 263 -4.06 8.05 7.92
CA THR A 263 -2.75 8.44 8.49
C THR A 263 -2.11 7.29 9.24
N ASP A 264 -0.78 7.37 9.42
CA ASP A 264 -0.02 6.40 10.20
C ASP A 264 0.59 7.11 11.41
N VAL A 265 0.60 6.44 12.55
CA VAL A 265 1.20 6.91 13.80
C VAL A 265 2.10 5.84 14.37
N ILE A 266 3.32 6.21 14.73
CA ILE A 266 4.26 5.36 15.46
C ILE A 266 4.21 5.74 16.94
N VAL A 267 3.77 4.82 17.79
CA VAL A 267 3.76 5.01 19.24
C VAL A 267 4.97 4.38 19.91
N GLY A 268 5.52 5.06 20.91
CA GLY A 268 6.66 4.57 21.67
C GLY A 268 7.99 4.72 20.95
N PHE A 269 8.15 5.78 20.15
CA PHE A 269 9.44 6.15 19.57
C PHE A 269 10.44 6.47 20.71
N PRO A 270 11.74 6.12 20.57
CA PRO A 270 12.72 6.38 21.64
C PRO A 270 12.72 7.84 22.08
N GLY A 271 12.58 8.06 23.38
CA GLY A 271 12.53 9.38 23.99
C GLY A 271 11.14 10.03 24.05
N GLU A 272 10.10 9.46 23.42
CA GLU A 272 8.74 9.99 23.49
C GLU A 272 8.20 9.96 24.93
N ASP A 273 7.95 11.10 25.53
CA ASP A 273 7.33 11.17 26.86
C ASP A 273 5.77 11.10 26.80
N GLU A 274 5.09 11.33 27.93
CA GLU A 274 3.63 11.23 27.98
C GLU A 274 2.96 12.48 27.42
N ASP A 275 3.58 13.64 27.58
CA ASP A 275 3.04 14.90 27.07
C ASP A 275 3.10 14.93 25.54
N GLN A 276 4.21 14.47 24.96
CA GLN A 276 4.37 14.34 23.51
C GLN A 276 3.41 13.32 22.88
N PHE A 277 3.20 12.19 23.58
CA PHE A 277 2.13 11.27 23.16
C PHE A 277 0.73 11.89 23.32
N GLY A 278 0.53 12.73 24.37
CA GLY A 278 -0.68 13.52 24.56
C GLY A 278 -0.96 14.43 23.37
N GLN A 279 0.03 15.17 22.87
CA GLN A 279 -0.09 16.01 21.66
C GLN A 279 -0.47 15.20 20.42
N THR A 280 0.05 13.97 20.29
CA THR A 280 -0.38 13.05 19.21
C THR A 280 -1.86 12.68 19.34
N MET A 281 -2.34 12.38 20.56
CA MET A 281 -3.76 12.10 20.81
C MET A 281 -4.64 13.31 20.47
N GLU A 282 -4.25 14.52 20.92
CA GLU A 282 -4.96 15.77 20.66
C GLU A 282 -5.03 16.08 19.15
N LEU A 283 -3.93 15.86 18.42
CA LEU A 283 -3.92 16.03 16.97
C LEU A 283 -4.94 15.09 16.29
N ILE A 284 -4.95 13.81 16.65
CA ILE A 284 -5.88 12.83 16.06
C ILE A 284 -7.33 13.17 16.41
N GLU A 285 -7.61 13.63 17.64
CA GLU A 285 -8.93 14.07 18.05
C GLU A 285 -9.41 15.31 17.28
N ARG A 286 -8.51 16.28 17.03
CA ARG A 286 -8.80 17.53 16.30
C ARG A 286 -8.98 17.28 14.81
N ILE A 287 -8.07 16.51 14.18
CA ILE A 287 -8.09 16.24 12.74
C ILE A 287 -9.13 15.20 12.36
N ARG A 288 -9.48 14.27 13.26
CA ARG A 288 -10.47 13.21 13.03
C ARG A 288 -10.22 12.47 11.70
N PRO A 289 -9.11 11.73 11.57
CA PRO A 289 -8.89 10.88 10.39
C PRO A 289 -9.91 9.73 10.35
N ASP A 290 -10.31 9.32 9.15
CA ASP A 290 -11.16 8.14 8.95
C ASP A 290 -10.41 6.84 9.30
N ILE A 291 -9.12 6.81 9.01
CA ILE A 291 -8.26 5.64 9.23
C ILE A 291 -6.98 6.09 9.93
N VAL A 292 -6.66 5.49 11.06
CA VAL A 292 -5.36 5.65 11.73
C VAL A 292 -4.68 4.29 11.84
N ASN A 293 -3.56 4.12 11.18
CA ASN A 293 -2.74 2.93 11.30
C ASN A 293 -1.77 3.09 12.49
N VAL A 294 -2.11 2.48 13.61
CA VAL A 294 -1.31 2.58 14.84
C VAL A 294 -0.22 1.50 14.83
N THR A 295 1.02 1.93 14.70
CA THR A 295 2.20 1.06 14.72
C THR A 295 3.02 1.30 15.98
N ARG A 296 3.33 0.23 16.71
CA ARG A 296 4.29 0.30 17.82
C ARG A 296 5.70 0.37 17.27
N PHE A 297 6.51 1.31 17.77
CA PHE A 297 7.91 1.38 17.39
C PHE A 297 8.58 0.02 17.60
N SER A 298 9.34 -0.40 16.61
CA SER A 298 10.15 -1.60 16.65
C SER A 298 11.51 -1.31 16.03
N PRO A 299 12.61 -1.43 16.79
CA PRO A 299 13.93 -1.12 16.29
C PRO A 299 14.30 -2.01 15.11
N ARG A 300 14.77 -1.41 14.02
CA ARG A 300 15.24 -2.11 12.81
C ARG A 300 16.76 -2.08 12.76
N VAL A 301 17.38 -3.24 12.67
CA VAL A 301 18.84 -3.33 12.52
C VAL A 301 19.29 -2.50 11.32
N GLY A 302 20.30 -1.66 11.53
CA GLY A 302 20.83 -0.76 10.49
C GLY A 302 20.17 0.63 10.46
N THR A 303 19.08 0.88 11.22
CA THR A 303 18.46 2.20 11.31
C THR A 303 19.02 3.01 12.48
N PRO A 304 19.11 4.36 12.37
CA PRO A 304 19.54 5.22 13.47
C PRO A 304 18.70 5.06 14.75
N ALA A 305 17.36 4.98 14.61
CA ALA A 305 16.44 4.86 15.75
C ALA A 305 16.64 3.59 16.58
N ALA A 306 17.19 2.52 15.98
CA ALA A 306 17.52 1.30 16.72
C ALA A 306 18.64 1.48 17.78
N ARG A 307 19.39 2.58 17.68
CA ARG A 307 20.53 2.89 18.58
C ARG A 307 20.27 4.15 19.45
N MET A 308 19.07 4.73 19.34
CA MET A 308 18.71 5.90 20.15
C MET A 308 18.59 5.52 21.62
N PRO A 309 19.01 6.44 22.53
CA PRO A 309 18.81 6.26 23.98
C PRO A 309 17.32 6.31 24.35
N ASN A 310 17.03 5.98 25.59
CA ASN A 310 15.72 6.08 26.21
C ASN A 310 14.62 5.27 25.48
N PRO A 311 14.81 3.97 25.22
CA PRO A 311 13.74 3.13 24.68
C PRO A 311 12.57 3.09 25.66
N ILE A 312 11.36 3.18 25.13
CA ILE A 312 10.14 3.12 25.95
C ILE A 312 9.85 1.69 26.36
N VAL A 313 9.54 1.49 27.64
CA VAL A 313 9.21 0.14 28.15
C VAL A 313 7.97 -0.42 27.48
N GLY A 314 8.02 -1.71 27.12
CA GLY A 314 7.04 -2.35 26.26
C GLY A 314 5.59 -2.29 26.75
N TRP A 315 5.34 -2.32 28.07
CA TRP A 315 3.98 -2.19 28.61
C TRP A 315 3.37 -0.80 28.35
N ARG A 316 4.20 0.28 28.42
CA ARG A 316 3.78 1.65 28.15
C ARG A 316 3.47 1.84 26.67
N VAL A 317 4.31 1.31 25.77
CA VAL A 317 4.04 1.31 24.32
C VAL A 317 2.73 0.59 24.02
N LYS A 318 2.48 -0.54 24.66
CA LYS A 318 1.23 -1.30 24.49
C LYS A 318 0.02 -0.53 25.03
N GLU A 319 0.15 0.15 26.13
CA GLU A 319 -0.91 1.00 26.70
C GLU A 319 -1.24 2.18 25.79
N ARG A 320 -0.24 2.95 25.33
CA ARG A 320 -0.42 4.04 24.37
C ARG A 320 -1.08 3.56 23.07
N SER A 321 -0.60 2.44 22.51
CA SER A 321 -1.21 1.83 21.33
C SER A 321 -2.67 1.47 21.52
N ARG A 322 -3.07 0.99 22.71
CA ARG A 322 -4.47 0.69 23.02
C ARG A 322 -5.34 1.95 23.13
N ARG A 323 -4.83 3.01 23.76
CA ARG A 323 -5.53 4.30 23.88
C ARG A 323 -5.83 4.87 22.50
N LEU A 324 -4.82 4.98 21.66
CA LEU A 324 -4.97 5.51 20.29
C LEU A 324 -5.85 4.60 19.43
N THR A 325 -5.74 3.26 19.59
CA THR A 325 -6.61 2.31 18.86
C THR A 325 -8.08 2.46 19.25
N ARG A 326 -8.39 2.71 20.51
CA ARG A 326 -9.77 2.97 20.94
C ARG A 326 -10.30 4.26 20.31
N MET A 327 -9.57 5.36 20.46
CA MET A 327 -9.94 6.66 19.88
C MET A 327 -10.19 6.58 18.37
N ARG A 328 -9.31 5.93 17.61
CA ARG A 328 -9.47 5.82 16.15
C ARG A 328 -10.79 5.09 15.77
N PHE A 329 -11.16 4.05 16.52
CA PHE A 329 -12.41 3.33 16.24
C PHE A 329 -13.65 4.15 16.61
N GLU A 330 -13.59 4.92 17.70
CA GLU A 330 -14.64 5.85 18.07
C GLU A 330 -14.83 6.94 17.00
N ILE A 331 -13.73 7.52 16.51
CA ILE A 331 -13.77 8.53 15.43
C ILE A 331 -14.33 7.91 14.13
N ALA A 332 -13.80 6.76 13.71
CA ALA A 332 -14.24 6.09 12.49
C ALA A 332 -15.73 5.72 12.54
N GLN A 333 -16.20 5.21 13.69
CA GLN A 333 -17.62 4.90 13.90
C GLN A 333 -18.51 6.15 13.74
N GLN A 334 -18.16 7.26 14.38
CA GLN A 334 -18.90 8.51 14.29
C GLN A 334 -18.93 9.07 12.86
N ILE A 335 -17.81 8.97 12.12
CA ILE A 335 -17.75 9.38 10.71
C ILE A 335 -18.66 8.48 9.86
N HIS A 336 -18.59 7.19 10.04
CA HIS A 336 -19.39 6.23 9.26
C HIS A 336 -20.90 6.35 9.56
N GLU A 337 -21.30 6.66 10.79
CA GLU A 337 -22.70 6.87 11.16
C GLU A 337 -23.37 8.00 10.36
N THR A 338 -22.61 8.99 9.91
CA THR A 338 -23.15 10.08 9.06
C THR A 338 -23.62 9.61 7.69
N PHE A 339 -23.25 8.41 7.26
CA PHE A 339 -23.65 7.84 5.96
C PHE A 339 -24.94 7.02 6.02
N VAL A 340 -25.40 6.67 7.21
CA VAL A 340 -26.61 5.84 7.36
C VAL A 340 -27.84 6.57 6.78
N GLY A 341 -28.56 5.88 5.90
CA GLY A 341 -29.69 6.42 5.15
C GLY A 341 -29.34 7.05 3.81
N GLU A 342 -28.05 7.29 3.52
CA GLU A 342 -27.63 7.85 2.24
C GLU A 342 -27.64 6.80 1.12
N GLU A 343 -27.87 7.28 -0.09
CA GLU A 343 -27.71 6.52 -1.33
C GLU A 343 -26.41 6.92 -2.01
N VAL A 344 -25.52 5.94 -2.21
CA VAL A 344 -24.20 6.18 -2.76
C VAL A 344 -23.93 5.25 -3.97
N GLU A 345 -23.19 5.76 -4.94
CA GLU A 345 -22.61 4.92 -5.98
C GLU A 345 -21.38 4.21 -5.43
N VAL A 346 -21.22 2.94 -5.76
CA VAL A 346 -20.06 2.14 -5.33
C VAL A 346 -19.50 1.33 -6.51
N LEU A 347 -18.18 1.13 -6.49
CA LEU A 347 -17.50 0.17 -7.36
C LEU A 347 -17.42 -1.17 -6.61
N LEU A 348 -17.93 -2.25 -7.20
CA LEU A 348 -17.87 -3.62 -6.68
C LEU A 348 -16.46 -4.18 -6.93
N THR A 349 -15.66 -4.38 -5.86
CA THR A 349 -14.21 -4.62 -6.03
C THR A 349 -13.78 -6.05 -5.79
N GLU A 350 -14.28 -6.71 -4.75
CA GLU A 350 -13.76 -8.01 -4.31
C GLU A 350 -14.82 -8.86 -3.59
N PRO A 351 -14.69 -10.20 -3.56
CA PRO A 351 -15.59 -11.05 -2.78
C PRO A 351 -15.46 -10.73 -1.29
N GLY A 352 -16.59 -10.66 -0.60
CA GLY A 352 -16.67 -10.55 0.85
C GLY A 352 -16.79 -11.92 1.53
N LYS A 353 -17.03 -11.90 2.84
CA LYS A 353 -17.29 -13.11 3.62
C LYS A 353 -18.70 -13.65 3.35
N GLY A 354 -18.80 -14.97 3.15
CA GLY A 354 -20.09 -15.60 2.84
C GLY A 354 -20.63 -15.13 1.49
N SER A 355 -21.94 -14.87 1.41
CA SER A 355 -22.59 -14.35 0.18
C SER A 355 -22.63 -12.82 0.22
N THR A 356 -21.46 -12.15 0.21
CA THR A 356 -21.35 -10.69 0.16
C THR A 356 -20.28 -10.27 -0.84
N VAL A 357 -20.34 -8.98 -1.26
CA VAL A 357 -19.31 -8.32 -2.06
C VAL A 357 -18.84 -7.08 -1.32
N LEU A 358 -17.54 -6.82 -1.37
CA LEU A 358 -16.96 -5.55 -0.90
C LEU A 358 -16.97 -4.55 -2.04
N ALA A 359 -17.37 -3.33 -1.72
CA ALA A 359 -17.45 -2.24 -2.67
C ALA A 359 -16.76 -0.99 -2.11
N ARG A 360 -16.46 -0.02 -2.98
CA ARG A 360 -15.82 1.25 -2.63
C ARG A 360 -16.67 2.43 -3.06
N THR A 361 -16.93 3.35 -2.11
CA THR A 361 -17.53 4.65 -2.44
C THR A 361 -16.55 5.54 -3.21
N PRO A 362 -16.97 6.68 -3.79
CA PRO A 362 -16.06 7.66 -4.37
C PRO A 362 -14.99 8.17 -3.41
N GLU A 363 -15.24 8.15 -2.10
CA GLU A 363 -14.28 8.48 -1.04
C GLU A 363 -13.47 7.26 -0.58
N TYR A 364 -13.56 6.13 -1.28
CA TYR A 364 -12.84 4.90 -1.00
C TYR A 364 -13.27 4.19 0.30
N ARG A 365 -14.43 4.53 0.88
CA ARG A 365 -14.96 3.80 2.04
C ARG A 365 -15.44 2.42 1.63
N GLN A 366 -15.20 1.45 2.50
CA GLN A 366 -15.64 0.08 2.26
C GLN A 366 -17.12 -0.06 2.56
N VAL A 367 -17.86 -0.64 1.60
CA VAL A 367 -19.27 -1.01 1.76
C VAL A 367 -19.39 -2.51 1.57
N VAL A 368 -20.03 -3.20 2.51
CA VAL A 368 -20.39 -4.62 2.40
C VAL A 368 -21.80 -4.70 1.85
N VAL A 369 -21.94 -5.33 0.67
CA VAL A 369 -23.25 -5.48 -0.02
C VAL A 369 -23.62 -6.97 -0.07
N PRO A 370 -24.85 -7.34 0.34
CA PRO A 370 -25.31 -8.74 0.25
C PRO A 370 -25.48 -9.20 -1.19
N GLY A 371 -25.28 -10.51 -1.41
CA GLY A 371 -25.54 -11.22 -2.65
C GLY A 371 -24.30 -11.46 -3.51
N PRO A 372 -24.39 -12.46 -4.42
CA PRO A 372 -23.41 -12.59 -5.48
C PRO A 372 -23.67 -11.49 -6.50
N LEU A 373 -22.73 -10.55 -6.64
CA LEU A 373 -22.79 -9.42 -7.57
C LEU A 373 -21.59 -9.47 -8.52
N PRO A 374 -21.74 -9.02 -9.79
CA PRO A 374 -20.65 -8.99 -10.75
C PRO A 374 -19.58 -7.98 -10.29
N LEU A 375 -18.33 -8.43 -10.14
CA LEU A 375 -17.22 -7.57 -9.76
C LEU A 375 -16.83 -6.64 -10.93
N GLY A 376 -16.27 -5.48 -10.59
CA GLY A 376 -15.88 -4.45 -11.55
C GLY A 376 -17.04 -3.56 -12.02
N GLY A 377 -18.29 -3.89 -11.64
CA GLY A 377 -19.48 -3.09 -11.92
C GLY A 377 -19.65 -1.93 -10.95
N PHE A 378 -20.35 -0.88 -11.39
CA PHE A 378 -20.85 0.18 -10.51
C PHE A 378 -22.29 -0.13 -10.08
N ALA A 379 -22.61 0.18 -8.84
CA ALA A 379 -23.95 -0.04 -8.28
C ALA A 379 -24.36 1.13 -7.39
N ARG A 380 -25.68 1.37 -7.30
CA ARG A 380 -26.21 2.27 -6.27
C ARG A 380 -26.66 1.46 -5.07
N VAL A 381 -26.25 1.88 -3.89
CA VAL A 381 -26.58 1.22 -2.62
C VAL A 381 -27.12 2.24 -1.62
N ARG A 382 -28.09 1.82 -0.80
CA ARG A 382 -28.51 2.58 0.38
C ARG A 382 -27.76 2.05 1.58
N ILE A 383 -27.10 2.94 2.32
CA ILE A 383 -26.37 2.57 3.53
C ILE A 383 -27.37 2.37 4.67
N GLU A 384 -27.39 1.19 5.26
CA GLU A 384 -28.34 0.83 6.31
C GLU A 384 -27.70 0.74 7.70
N ALA A 385 -26.39 0.43 7.74
CA ALA A 385 -25.65 0.35 9.00
C ALA A 385 -24.20 0.79 8.82
N ALA A 386 -23.62 1.25 9.91
CA ALA A 386 -22.23 1.70 9.98
C ALA A 386 -21.48 0.98 11.10
N HIS A 387 -20.25 0.55 10.79
CA HIS A 387 -19.27 0.04 11.74
C HIS A 387 -17.99 0.85 11.62
N ALA A 388 -17.13 0.75 12.60
CA ALA A 388 -15.85 1.48 12.58
C ALA A 388 -14.93 1.10 11.40
N THR A 389 -15.15 -0.05 10.77
CA THR A 389 -14.30 -0.57 9.67
C THR A 389 -15.00 -0.59 8.32
N ASP A 390 -16.32 -0.61 8.29
CA ASP A 390 -17.12 -0.75 7.09
C ASP A 390 -18.51 -0.14 7.22
N LEU A 391 -19.10 0.18 6.08
CA LEU A 391 -20.51 0.48 5.91
C LEU A 391 -21.23 -0.79 5.42
N ARG A 392 -22.52 -0.90 5.70
CA ARG A 392 -23.36 -1.97 5.15
C ARG A 392 -24.52 -1.37 4.41
N GLY A 393 -24.73 -1.84 3.18
CA GLY A 393 -25.78 -1.30 2.35
C GLY A 393 -26.49 -2.36 1.54
N THR A 394 -27.68 -2.00 1.06
CA THR A 394 -28.51 -2.81 0.17
C THR A 394 -28.54 -2.21 -1.22
N LEU A 395 -28.60 -3.07 -2.22
CA LEU A 395 -28.61 -2.70 -3.62
C LEU A 395 -29.92 -1.99 -4.00
N LEU A 396 -29.85 -0.89 -4.74
CA LEU A 396 -30.99 -0.10 -5.23
C LEU A 396 -31.25 -0.28 -6.74
N GLY A 397 -31.01 -1.43 -7.29
CA GLY A 397 -31.19 -1.73 -8.72
C GLY A 397 -30.10 -2.65 -9.25
N ALA A 398 -30.17 -3.02 -10.51
CA ALA A 398 -29.13 -3.86 -11.10
C ALA A 398 -27.80 -3.10 -11.22
N PRO A 399 -26.64 -3.74 -10.88
CA PRO A 399 -25.34 -3.17 -11.16
C PRO A 399 -25.14 -2.91 -12.65
N THR A 400 -24.30 -1.94 -12.99
CA THR A 400 -23.85 -1.77 -14.38
C THR A 400 -22.95 -2.97 -14.73
N GLU A 401 -23.36 -3.75 -15.74
CA GLU A 401 -22.52 -4.82 -16.27
C GLU A 401 -21.56 -4.26 -17.31
N PHE A 402 -20.28 -4.57 -17.17
CA PHE A 402 -19.29 -4.33 -18.23
C PHE A 402 -19.02 -5.64 -18.94
N PRO A 403 -18.89 -5.64 -20.28
CA PRO A 403 -18.54 -6.85 -21.01
C PRO A 403 -17.20 -7.37 -20.46
N GLN A 404 -17.23 -8.58 -19.95
CA GLN A 404 -16.02 -9.29 -19.56
C GLN A 404 -15.20 -9.52 -20.84
N SER A 405 -13.98 -9.01 -20.90
CA SER A 405 -13.04 -9.44 -21.92
C SER A 405 -12.90 -10.95 -21.75
N SER A 406 -13.07 -11.70 -22.82
CA SER A 406 -12.96 -13.15 -22.84
C SER A 406 -11.55 -13.56 -22.40
N SER A 407 -11.35 -13.71 -21.08
CA SER A 407 -10.13 -14.26 -20.50
C SER A 407 -10.15 -15.76 -20.75
N ALA A 408 -9.31 -16.20 -21.67
CA ALA A 408 -8.94 -17.60 -21.80
C ALA A 408 -8.36 -18.08 -20.45
N GLY A 409 -9.09 -18.93 -19.76
CA GLY A 409 -8.62 -19.99 -18.88
C GLY A 409 -7.75 -19.61 -17.67
N VAL A 410 -8.32 -18.99 -16.65
CA VAL A 410 -7.83 -19.18 -15.29
C VAL A 410 -8.94 -19.88 -14.52
N LYS A 411 -8.70 -21.14 -14.18
CA LYS A 411 -9.62 -21.91 -13.35
C LYS A 411 -9.64 -21.31 -11.93
N ASP A 412 -10.83 -20.92 -11.50
CA ASP A 412 -11.12 -20.57 -10.12
C ASP A 412 -10.89 -21.79 -9.22
N GLU A 413 -9.85 -21.74 -8.39
CA GLU A 413 -9.82 -22.45 -7.12
C GLU A 413 -9.31 -21.50 -6.04
N PRO A 414 -10.09 -21.24 -4.99
CA PRO A 414 -9.66 -20.40 -3.89
C PRO A 414 -8.73 -21.23 -2.99
N SER A 415 -7.43 -21.03 -3.11
CA SER A 415 -6.47 -21.51 -2.10
C SER A 415 -6.59 -20.66 -0.84
N GLY A 416 -7.04 -21.30 0.25
CA GLY A 416 -7.19 -20.71 1.55
C GLY A 416 -5.90 -20.12 2.08
N LEU A 417 -5.99 -18.85 2.45
CA LEU A 417 -5.07 -18.19 3.37
C LEU A 417 -5.82 -18.02 4.72
N GLN A 418 -5.49 -18.91 5.67
CA GLN A 418 -5.73 -18.69 7.10
C GLN A 418 -4.61 -17.86 7.72
#